data_628c3c2a23c077d64ec945e54e3c0355
#
_entry.id   628c3c2a23c077d64ec945e54e3c0355
#
_cell.length_a   1.000
_cell.length_b   1.000
_cell.length_c   1.000
_cell.angle_alpha   90.00
_cell.angle_beta   90.00
_cell.angle_gamma   90.00
#
_symmetry.space_group_name_H-M   'P 1'
#
loop_
_entity.id
_entity.type
_entity.pdbx_description
1 polymer ?
#
loop_
_entity_poly.entity_id
_entity_poly.type
_entity_poly.pdbx_seq_one_letter_code
_entity_poly.pdbx_strand_id
1 'polypeptide(L)'
;MVDSLWFVLTLVLLAVVSVALVLVLILRREETCPARETRTEYLHPDYGQTAGFRVASAPSSEVILPYRCWLIEERVSEIDYDIVPGRRMSLRTAKQGQMLYPTGFFEYAFEDVQQYDIDGITVTQRQNAGRISSVFWVRDGYEYLLYSLQPEMNMIAGLAVPFVTNTRVEPVV
;
A
#
# COMPACT_ATOMS: atom_id res chain seq x y z
N MET A 1 -55.11 12.13 26.50
CA MET A 1 -54.69 13.05 25.39
C MET A 1 -53.25 13.50 25.49
N VAL A 2 -52.66 13.65 26.67
CA VAL A 2 -51.23 14.05 26.84
C VAL A 2 -50.28 12.93 26.40
N ASP A 3 -50.61 11.66 26.68
CA ASP A 3 -49.72 10.51 26.33
C ASP A 3 -49.55 10.31 24.82
N SER A 4 -50.55 10.67 24.03
CA SER A 4 -50.49 10.60 22.57
C SER A 4 -49.51 11.63 21.97
N LEU A 5 -49.39 12.82 22.57
CA LEU A 5 -48.50 13.87 22.11
C LEU A 5 -47.02 13.49 22.40
N TRP A 6 -46.75 12.94 23.55
CA TRP A 6 -45.41 12.46 23.92
C TRP A 6 -44.96 11.29 23.03
N PHE A 7 -45.86 10.40 22.70
CA PHE A 7 -45.56 9.29 21.77
C PHE A 7 -45.22 9.78 20.37
N VAL A 8 -45.96 10.76 19.83
CA VAL A 8 -45.66 11.34 18.51
C VAL A 8 -44.32 12.09 18.52
N LEU A 9 -44.03 12.86 19.60
CA LEU A 9 -42.77 13.57 19.74
C LEU A 9 -41.54 12.63 19.80
N THR A 10 -41.67 11.50 20.51
CA THR A 10 -40.61 10.48 20.58
C THR A 10 -40.37 9.81 19.20
N LEU A 11 -41.41 9.52 18.45
CA LEU A 11 -41.31 8.95 17.11
C LEU A 11 -40.59 9.92 16.12
N VAL A 12 -40.97 11.20 16.17
CA VAL A 12 -40.34 12.23 15.33
C VAL A 12 -38.86 12.40 15.71
N LEU A 13 -38.53 12.43 16.99
CA LEU A 13 -37.13 12.53 17.44
C LEU A 13 -36.30 11.31 16.98
N LEU A 14 -36.83 10.10 17.10
CA LEU A 14 -36.18 8.88 16.63
C LEU A 14 -35.93 8.92 15.11
N ALA A 15 -36.91 9.39 14.35
CA ALA A 15 -36.76 9.52 12.90
C ALA A 15 -35.65 10.53 12.52
N VAL A 16 -35.60 11.70 13.19
CA VAL A 16 -34.57 12.72 12.95
C VAL A 16 -33.17 12.20 13.30
N VAL A 17 -33.04 11.52 14.45
CA VAL A 17 -31.75 10.92 14.86
C VAL A 17 -31.31 9.85 13.87
N SER A 18 -32.22 9.01 13.39
CA SER A 18 -31.91 7.97 12.40
C SER A 18 -31.44 8.57 11.07
N VAL A 19 -32.09 9.62 10.59
CA VAL A 19 -31.69 10.33 9.36
C VAL A 19 -30.32 11.01 9.53
N ALA A 20 -30.08 11.65 10.67
CA ALA A 20 -28.80 12.27 10.98
C ALA A 20 -27.67 11.22 11.05
N LEU A 21 -27.92 10.06 11.65
CA LEU A 21 -26.94 8.97 11.72
C LEU A 21 -26.59 8.43 10.32
N VAL A 22 -27.60 8.22 9.47
CA VAL A 22 -27.41 7.77 8.09
C VAL A 22 -26.62 8.81 7.29
N LEU A 23 -26.93 10.09 7.43
CA LEU A 23 -26.19 11.18 6.79
C LEU A 23 -24.72 11.22 7.24
N VAL A 24 -24.45 11.08 8.54
CA VAL A 24 -23.08 11.01 9.07
C VAL A 24 -22.33 9.78 8.53
N LEU A 25 -22.99 8.64 8.41
CA LEU A 25 -22.40 7.43 7.85
C LEU A 25 -22.11 7.58 6.34
N ILE A 26 -22.99 8.23 5.60
CA ILE A 26 -22.78 8.51 4.17
C ILE A 26 -21.61 9.49 3.99
N LEU A 27 -21.60 10.60 4.73
CA LEU A 27 -20.52 11.58 4.67
C LEU A 27 -19.17 10.99 5.07
N ARG A 28 -19.12 10.16 6.13
CA ARG A 28 -17.90 9.43 6.49
C ARG A 28 -17.46 8.43 5.41
N ARG A 29 -18.40 7.84 4.67
CA ARG A 29 -18.08 6.91 3.59
C ARG A 29 -17.51 7.62 2.37
N GLU A 30 -17.92 8.87 2.10
CA GLU A 30 -17.32 9.68 1.04
C GLU A 30 -15.91 10.17 1.39
N GLU A 31 -15.64 10.47 2.67
CA GLU A 31 -14.29 10.80 3.15
C GLU A 31 -13.32 9.60 3.14
N THR A 32 -13.84 8.37 3.15
CA THR A 32 -13.04 7.13 3.11
C THR A 32 -12.88 6.54 1.71
N CYS A 33 -13.42 7.15 0.64
CA CYS A 33 -12.97 6.82 -0.71
C CYS A 33 -11.56 7.39 -0.87
N PRO A 34 -10.49 6.55 -0.81
CA PRO A 34 -9.14 7.06 -1.01
C PRO A 34 -9.10 7.70 -2.39
N ALA A 35 -8.65 8.95 -2.44
CA ALA A 35 -8.43 9.63 -3.71
C ALA A 35 -7.63 8.69 -4.61
N ARG A 36 -8.10 8.50 -5.85
CA ARG A 36 -7.42 7.63 -6.81
C ARG A 36 -6.00 8.16 -6.97
N GLU A 37 -5.00 7.34 -6.61
CA GLU A 37 -3.59 7.69 -6.75
C GLU A 37 -3.30 8.16 -8.19
N THR A 38 -2.67 9.31 -8.32
CA THR A 38 -2.16 9.77 -9.62
C THR A 38 -0.94 8.95 -9.98
N ARG A 39 -0.98 8.25 -11.11
CA ARG A 39 0.09 7.36 -11.56
C ARG A 39 0.56 7.78 -12.94
N THR A 40 1.86 7.99 -13.08
CA THR A 40 2.53 8.26 -14.35
C THR A 40 3.43 7.08 -14.70
N GLU A 41 3.25 6.49 -15.87
CA GLU A 41 4.08 5.37 -16.35
C GLU A 41 5.40 5.88 -16.91
N TYR A 42 6.49 5.21 -16.56
CA TYR A 42 7.84 5.47 -17.02
C TYR A 42 8.42 4.23 -17.72
N LEU A 43 9.25 4.46 -18.72
CA LEU A 43 9.91 3.38 -19.45
C LEU A 43 10.99 2.71 -18.59
N HIS A 44 11.64 3.50 -17.73
CA HIS A 44 12.69 3.08 -16.80
C HIS A 44 12.44 3.73 -15.43
N PRO A 45 12.89 3.13 -14.32
CA PRO A 45 12.69 3.64 -12.97
C PRO A 45 13.65 4.80 -12.63
N ASP A 46 13.74 5.80 -13.53
CA ASP A 46 14.48 7.04 -13.35
C ASP A 46 13.49 8.20 -13.19
N TYR A 47 13.39 8.71 -11.99
CA TYR A 47 12.46 9.78 -11.62
C TYR A 47 13.21 11.04 -11.17
N GLY A 48 14.46 11.20 -11.61
CA GLY A 48 15.36 12.25 -11.15
C GLY A 48 14.77 13.65 -11.27
N GLN A 49 14.12 13.96 -12.37
CA GLN A 49 13.54 15.29 -12.62
C GLN A 49 12.33 15.61 -11.72
N THR A 50 11.60 14.60 -11.27
CA THR A 50 10.34 14.78 -10.53
C THR A 50 10.51 14.44 -9.06
N ALA A 51 10.96 13.21 -8.74
CA ALA A 51 11.09 12.73 -7.37
C ALA A 51 12.51 12.93 -6.79
N GLY A 52 13.49 13.28 -7.62
CA GLY A 52 14.87 13.50 -7.19
C GLY A 52 15.62 12.23 -6.83
N PHE A 53 15.24 11.09 -7.40
CA PHE A 53 15.94 9.81 -7.26
C PHE A 53 15.66 8.87 -8.44
N ARG A 54 16.49 7.85 -8.56
CA ARG A 54 16.28 6.72 -9.47
C ARG A 54 16.49 5.39 -8.74
N VAL A 55 15.78 4.36 -9.18
CA VAL A 55 16.05 2.98 -8.74
C VAL A 55 17.16 2.44 -9.66
N ALA A 56 18.39 2.53 -9.17
CA ALA A 56 19.59 2.19 -9.96
C ALA A 56 19.73 0.68 -10.18
N SER A 57 19.26 -0.14 -9.24
CA SER A 57 19.14 -1.58 -9.40
C SER A 57 17.91 -2.12 -8.70
N ALA A 58 17.30 -3.14 -9.29
CA ALA A 58 16.21 -3.91 -8.72
C ALA A 58 16.34 -5.36 -9.21
N PRO A 59 15.86 -6.35 -8.44
CA PRO A 59 15.96 -7.74 -8.84
C PRO A 59 15.33 -7.98 -10.21
N SER A 60 16.04 -8.75 -11.04
CA SER A 60 15.53 -9.24 -12.31
C SER A 60 16.17 -10.60 -12.58
N SER A 61 15.39 -11.59 -12.96
CA SER A 61 15.83 -12.95 -13.31
C SER A 61 14.79 -13.62 -14.20
N GLU A 62 15.04 -14.85 -14.62
CA GLU A 62 14.08 -15.63 -15.40
C GLU A 62 12.72 -15.84 -14.69
N VAL A 63 12.70 -15.72 -13.36
CA VAL A 63 11.49 -15.91 -12.53
C VAL A 63 10.99 -14.61 -11.86
N ILE A 64 11.75 -13.52 -11.97
CA ILE A 64 11.40 -12.20 -11.41
C ILE A 64 11.52 -11.21 -12.56
N LEU A 65 10.41 -10.91 -13.21
CA LEU A 65 10.37 -10.10 -14.44
C LEU A 65 9.72 -8.74 -14.15
N PRO A 66 10.49 -7.64 -14.08
CA PRO A 66 9.91 -6.30 -14.04
C PRO A 66 9.22 -6.01 -15.38
N TYR A 67 7.99 -5.49 -15.36
CA TYR A 67 7.25 -5.21 -16.59
C TYR A 67 6.66 -3.82 -16.69
N ARG A 68 6.53 -3.08 -15.57
CA ARG A 68 6.06 -1.70 -15.56
C ARG A 68 6.72 -0.90 -14.46
N CYS A 69 6.95 0.38 -14.73
CA CYS A 69 7.47 1.35 -13.77
C CYS A 69 6.50 2.53 -13.68
N TRP A 70 6.14 2.90 -12.46
CA TRP A 70 5.23 4.00 -12.17
C TRP A 70 5.87 5.01 -11.24
N LEU A 71 5.52 6.27 -11.41
CA LEU A 71 5.67 7.31 -10.40
C LEU A 71 4.29 7.67 -9.86
N ILE A 72 4.10 7.54 -8.55
CA ILE A 72 2.85 7.76 -7.84
C ILE A 72 2.99 9.06 -7.06
N GLU A 73 2.02 9.98 -7.26
CA GLU A 73 1.99 11.29 -6.57
C GLU A 73 3.34 12.02 -6.61
N GLU A 74 4.06 11.89 -7.74
CA GLU A 74 5.36 12.51 -8.00
C GLU A 74 6.47 12.22 -6.97
N ARG A 75 6.30 11.22 -6.10
CA ARG A 75 7.21 10.93 -4.98
C ARG A 75 7.48 9.46 -4.68
N VAL A 76 6.61 8.56 -5.11
CA VAL A 76 6.77 7.12 -4.87
C VAL A 76 6.98 6.38 -6.18
N SER A 77 8.11 5.70 -6.31
CA SER A 77 8.34 4.74 -7.37
C SER A 77 7.56 3.46 -7.10
N GLU A 78 6.95 2.86 -8.11
CA GLU A 78 6.42 1.50 -8.05
C GLU A 78 6.89 0.72 -9.28
N ILE A 79 7.49 -0.43 -9.04
CA ILE A 79 7.88 -1.38 -10.09
C ILE A 79 7.03 -2.63 -9.92
N ASP A 80 6.28 -2.95 -10.96
CA ASP A 80 5.46 -4.16 -11.02
C ASP A 80 6.25 -5.33 -11.59
N TYR A 81 6.07 -6.52 -10.99
CA TYR A 81 6.76 -7.75 -11.34
C TYR A 81 5.80 -8.89 -11.62
N ASP A 82 6.10 -9.65 -12.66
CA ASP A 82 5.62 -11.02 -12.84
C ASP A 82 6.65 -11.99 -12.22
N ILE A 83 6.22 -12.79 -11.23
CA ILE A 83 7.09 -13.76 -10.55
C ILE A 83 6.95 -15.15 -11.16
N VAL A 84 5.76 -15.53 -11.56
CA VAL A 84 5.43 -16.75 -12.29
C VAL A 84 4.21 -16.38 -13.12
N PRO A 85 3.96 -16.95 -14.28
CA PRO A 85 2.78 -16.61 -15.07
C PRO A 85 1.52 -16.47 -14.23
N GLY A 86 0.96 -15.26 -14.21
CA GLY A 86 -0.24 -14.90 -13.47
C GLY A 86 -0.05 -14.49 -12.00
N ARG A 87 1.18 -14.47 -11.46
CA ARG A 87 1.45 -13.96 -10.10
C ARG A 87 2.15 -12.63 -10.16
N ARG A 88 1.60 -11.64 -9.46
CA ARG A 88 2.08 -10.27 -9.49
C ARG A 88 2.45 -9.78 -8.10
N MET A 89 3.52 -9.02 -8.04
CA MET A 89 3.92 -8.28 -6.87
C MET A 89 4.47 -6.93 -7.29
N SER A 90 4.51 -5.98 -6.37
CA SER A 90 5.00 -4.63 -6.64
C SER A 90 6.00 -4.22 -5.57
N LEU A 91 7.02 -3.50 -5.99
CA LEU A 91 7.99 -2.85 -5.11
C LEU A 91 7.76 -1.35 -5.16
N ARG A 92 7.33 -0.77 -4.05
CA ARG A 92 7.33 0.68 -3.86
C ARG A 92 8.62 1.14 -3.21
N THR A 93 9.09 2.31 -3.65
CA THR A 93 10.26 2.98 -3.08
C THR A 93 9.98 4.47 -2.95
N ALA A 94 10.31 5.04 -1.80
CA ALA A 94 10.14 6.47 -1.53
C ALA A 94 11.27 6.99 -0.64
N LYS A 95 11.48 8.30 -0.60
CA LYS A 95 12.29 8.92 0.44
C LYS A 95 11.65 8.65 1.80
N GLN A 96 12.46 8.51 2.83
CA GLN A 96 11.98 8.20 4.18
C GLN A 96 10.91 9.20 4.65
N GLY A 97 9.80 8.68 5.17
CA GLY A 97 8.62 9.43 5.59
C GLY A 97 7.68 9.85 4.45
N GLN A 98 7.92 9.40 3.21
CA GLN A 98 7.09 9.74 2.05
C GLN A 98 6.37 8.55 1.42
N MET A 99 6.47 7.36 2.03
CA MET A 99 5.82 6.16 1.52
C MET A 99 4.30 6.33 1.45
N LEU A 100 3.74 6.03 0.29
CA LEU A 100 2.30 5.86 0.11
C LEU A 100 1.99 4.36 0.05
N TYR A 101 1.16 3.92 0.97
CA TYR A 101 0.71 2.53 0.98
C TYR A 101 -0.39 2.32 -0.06
N PRO A 102 -0.46 1.14 -0.69
CA PRO A 102 -1.53 0.84 -1.64
C PRO A 102 -2.91 1.01 -1.01
N THR A 103 -3.86 1.47 -1.82
CA THR A 103 -5.28 1.56 -1.42
C THR A 103 -5.75 0.22 -0.84
N GLY A 104 -6.40 0.26 0.31
CA GLY A 104 -6.87 -0.93 1.02
C GLY A 104 -5.80 -1.66 1.84
N PHE A 105 -4.53 -1.21 1.82
CA PHE A 105 -3.45 -1.89 2.55
C PHE A 105 -3.70 -1.97 4.06
N PHE A 106 -4.23 -0.90 4.67
CA PHE A 106 -4.53 -0.85 6.10
C PHE A 106 -6.00 -1.16 6.44
N GLU A 107 -6.84 -1.44 5.46
CA GLU A 107 -8.23 -1.85 5.70
C GLU A 107 -8.32 -3.24 6.33
N TYR A 108 -7.24 -4.01 6.25
CA TYR A 108 -7.14 -5.33 6.84
C TYR A 108 -6.25 -5.29 8.09
N ALA A 109 -6.77 -5.76 9.22
CA ALA A 109 -5.93 -6.08 10.36
C ALA A 109 -4.98 -7.22 9.96
N PHE A 110 -3.68 -6.99 10.05
CA PHE A 110 -2.70 -8.05 9.78
C PHE A 110 -2.71 -9.06 10.94
N GLU A 111 -2.92 -10.33 10.62
CA GLU A 111 -2.97 -11.41 11.61
C GLU A 111 -1.57 -11.80 12.08
N ASP A 112 -0.58 -11.67 11.20
CA ASP A 112 0.81 -12.01 11.48
C ASP A 112 1.73 -10.84 11.07
N VAL A 113 2.47 -10.33 12.05
CA VAL A 113 3.47 -9.28 11.87
C VAL A 113 4.77 -9.74 12.51
N GLN A 114 5.79 -9.95 11.72
CA GLN A 114 7.10 -10.43 12.15
C GLN A 114 8.19 -9.44 11.78
N GLN A 115 9.23 -9.38 12.62
CA GLN A 115 10.47 -8.66 12.30
C GLN A 115 11.63 -9.63 12.30
N TYR A 116 12.50 -9.49 11.33
CA TYR A 116 13.72 -10.28 11.22
C TYR A 116 14.80 -9.48 10.48
N ASP A 117 16.01 -10.01 10.45
CA ASP A 117 17.15 -9.37 9.80
C ASP A 117 17.51 -10.08 8.49
N ILE A 118 17.80 -9.28 7.46
CA ILE A 118 18.39 -9.73 6.20
C ILE A 118 19.64 -8.89 5.96
N ASP A 119 20.81 -9.49 6.09
CA ASP A 119 22.12 -8.84 5.85
C ASP A 119 22.30 -7.50 6.62
N GLY A 120 21.89 -7.46 7.88
CA GLY A 120 21.97 -6.27 8.74
C GLY A 120 20.85 -5.25 8.50
N ILE A 121 19.85 -5.58 7.70
CA ILE A 121 18.68 -4.74 7.45
C ILE A 121 17.47 -5.35 8.15
N THR A 122 16.92 -4.62 9.13
CA THR A 122 15.68 -5.05 9.79
C THR A 122 14.51 -4.91 8.83
N VAL A 123 13.80 -6.00 8.62
CA VAL A 123 12.60 -6.05 7.78
C VAL A 123 11.36 -6.35 8.62
N THR A 124 10.24 -5.74 8.25
CA THR A 124 8.93 -6.00 8.85
C THR A 124 8.05 -6.70 7.83
N GLN A 125 7.70 -7.95 8.09
CA GLN A 125 6.78 -8.73 7.28
C GLN A 125 5.38 -8.64 7.86
N ARG A 126 4.37 -8.45 7.00
CA ARG A 126 2.95 -8.43 7.36
C ARG A 126 2.17 -9.32 6.42
N GLN A 127 1.32 -10.18 6.97
CA GLN A 127 0.49 -11.05 6.18
C GLN A 127 -0.85 -11.33 6.85
N ASN A 128 -1.85 -11.57 6.02
CA ASN A 128 -3.14 -12.15 6.38
C ASN A 128 -3.34 -13.40 5.55
N ALA A 129 -3.93 -14.44 6.12
CA ALA A 129 -4.25 -15.66 5.40
C ALA A 129 -5.00 -15.33 4.09
N GLY A 130 -4.30 -15.45 2.97
CA GLY A 130 -4.84 -15.36 1.64
C GLY A 130 -5.20 -13.95 1.11
N ARG A 131 -4.71 -12.84 1.70
CA ARG A 131 -5.09 -11.50 1.19
C ARG A 131 -3.91 -10.59 0.87
N ILE A 132 -3.17 -10.10 1.88
CA ILE A 132 -2.04 -9.19 1.67
C ILE A 132 -0.81 -9.80 2.31
N SER A 133 0.27 -9.83 1.54
CA SER A 133 1.58 -10.17 2.04
C SER A 133 2.54 -9.03 1.67
N SER A 134 3.29 -8.54 2.63
CA SER A 134 4.23 -7.45 2.41
C SER A 134 5.47 -7.57 3.26
N VAL A 135 6.57 -7.03 2.74
CA VAL A 135 7.82 -6.81 3.46
C VAL A 135 8.20 -5.36 3.33
N PHE A 136 8.43 -4.71 4.46
CA PHE A 136 8.84 -3.31 4.55
C PHE A 136 10.23 -3.23 5.16
N TRP A 137 11.08 -2.36 4.63
CA TRP A 137 12.39 -2.01 5.21
C TRP A 137 12.78 -0.58 4.91
N VAL A 138 13.78 -0.09 5.65
CA VAL A 138 14.39 1.23 5.44
C VAL A 138 15.88 1.03 5.23
N ARG A 139 16.44 1.73 4.23
CA ARG A 139 17.86 1.71 3.94
C ARG A 139 18.31 2.98 3.22
N ASP A 140 19.44 3.52 3.59
CA ASP A 140 20.08 4.68 2.95
C ASP A 140 19.16 5.90 2.78
N GLY A 141 18.24 6.14 3.75
CA GLY A 141 17.29 7.25 3.71
C GLY A 141 16.07 7.02 2.80
N TYR A 142 15.86 5.79 2.34
CA TYR A 142 14.70 5.38 1.55
C TYR A 142 13.91 4.29 2.26
N GLU A 143 12.60 4.32 2.03
CA GLU A 143 11.63 3.32 2.45
C GLU A 143 11.30 2.41 1.27
N TYR A 144 11.13 1.14 1.56
CA TYR A 144 10.80 0.12 0.57
C TYR A 144 9.63 -0.73 1.07
N LEU A 145 8.70 -1.00 0.17
CA LEU A 145 7.54 -1.85 0.42
C LEU A 145 7.38 -2.83 -0.73
N LEU A 146 7.73 -4.09 -0.49
CA LEU A 146 7.43 -5.19 -1.39
C LEU A 146 6.08 -5.77 -0.98
N TYR A 147 5.11 -5.88 -1.92
CA TYR A 147 3.78 -6.33 -1.57
C TYR A 147 3.07 -7.04 -2.72
N SER A 148 2.06 -7.82 -2.37
CA SER A 148 1.09 -8.39 -3.30
C SER A 148 -0.30 -8.28 -2.72
N LEU A 149 -1.27 -7.93 -3.56
CA LEU A 149 -2.70 -7.93 -3.21
C LEU A 149 -3.41 -9.22 -3.64
N GLN A 150 -2.67 -10.20 -4.18
CA GLN A 150 -3.23 -11.46 -4.62
C GLN A 150 -3.33 -12.45 -3.46
N PRO A 151 -4.49 -13.11 -3.25
CA PRO A 151 -4.75 -13.98 -2.10
C PRO A 151 -3.79 -15.14 -1.91
N GLU A 152 -3.18 -15.63 -2.98
CA GLU A 152 -2.39 -16.88 -2.98
C GLU A 152 -0.89 -16.68 -2.70
N MET A 153 -0.45 -15.44 -2.49
CA MET A 153 0.97 -15.14 -2.38
C MET A 153 1.49 -15.13 -0.94
N ASN A 154 1.56 -16.29 -0.30
CA ASN A 154 2.45 -16.50 0.85
C ASN A 154 3.95 -16.52 0.46
N MET A 155 4.27 -16.19 -0.80
CA MET A 155 5.62 -16.36 -1.35
C MET A 155 6.53 -15.16 -1.14
N ILE A 156 6.02 -14.00 -0.71
CA ILE A 156 6.84 -12.78 -0.57
C ILE A 156 7.98 -13.00 0.42
N ALA A 157 7.75 -13.75 1.50
CA ALA A 157 8.80 -14.03 2.48
C ALA A 157 10.03 -14.73 1.86
N GLY A 158 9.81 -15.74 1.01
CA GLY A 158 10.89 -16.44 0.32
C GLY A 158 11.58 -15.60 -0.77
N LEU A 159 10.89 -14.58 -1.30
CA LEU A 159 11.40 -13.70 -2.35
C LEU A 159 11.99 -12.39 -1.79
N ALA A 160 11.77 -12.07 -0.52
CA ALA A 160 12.22 -10.81 0.08
C ALA A 160 13.74 -10.62 0.02
N VAL A 161 14.51 -11.68 0.22
CA VAL A 161 15.98 -11.61 0.27
C VAL A 161 16.57 -10.92 -0.97
N PRO A 162 16.33 -11.35 -2.21
CA PRO A 162 16.90 -10.68 -3.38
C PRO A 162 16.44 -9.22 -3.51
N PHE A 163 15.22 -8.88 -3.07
CA PHE A 163 14.75 -7.50 -3.10
C PHE A 163 15.45 -6.62 -2.07
N VAL A 164 15.58 -7.08 -0.84
CA VAL A 164 16.26 -6.35 0.23
C VAL A 164 17.75 -6.16 -0.09
N THR A 165 18.41 -7.21 -0.60
CA THR A 165 19.86 -7.19 -0.84
C THR A 165 20.24 -6.44 -2.12
N ASN A 166 19.44 -6.52 -3.18
CA ASN A 166 19.84 -6.05 -4.51
C ASN A 166 19.17 -4.74 -4.96
N THR A 167 18.12 -4.27 -4.27
CA THR A 167 17.55 -2.97 -4.62
C THR A 167 18.46 -1.84 -4.14
N ARG A 168 18.77 -0.90 -5.03
CA ARG A 168 19.55 0.30 -4.74
C ARG A 168 18.84 1.51 -5.33
N VAL A 169 18.84 2.57 -4.56
CA VAL A 169 18.33 3.87 -4.97
C VAL A 169 19.45 4.88 -4.91
N GLU A 170 19.51 5.73 -5.91
CA GLU A 170 20.47 6.82 -5.99
C GLU A 170 19.75 8.16 -6.06
N PRO A 171 20.19 9.17 -5.31
CA PRO A 171 19.71 10.52 -5.49
C PRO A 171 20.13 11.03 -6.87
N VAL A 172 19.25 11.79 -7.52
CA VAL A 172 19.57 12.52 -8.73
C VAL A 172 19.58 14.01 -8.38
N VAL A 173 20.71 14.65 -8.59
CA VAL A 173 20.95 16.07 -8.29
C VAL A 173 20.67 16.92 -9.54
#